data_be88b271e7c8a00b9eff9cade74a318d
#
_entry.id   be88b271e7c8a00b9eff9cade74a318d
#
_cell.length_a   1.000
_cell.length_b   1.000
_cell.length_c   1.000
_cell.angle_alpha   90.00
_cell.angle_beta   90.00
_cell.angle_gamma   90.00
#
_symmetry.space_group_name_H-M   'P 1'
#
loop_
_entity.id
_entity.type
_entity.pdbx_description
1 polymer ?
#
loop_
_entity_poly.entity_id
_entity_poly.type
_entity_poly.pdbx_seq_one_letter_code
_entity_poly.pdbx_strand_id
1 'polypeptide(L)'
;GLTGITTEMVAEAPPFEEVADSIMSLLEGRVFVAHNAHFDYSFLKKEFELAGINWQSKKLCTVRLSRKIIPGLRSYSLGSLAESLGVGIQNRHRAGGDAEATAKIFSKLLNRDKEGYILRALKRNSGETILPPNLPKDEFDKLPAKPGVYY
;
A
#
# COMPACT_ATOMS: atom_id res chain seq x y z
N GLY A 1 -13.55 -14.80 13.21
CA GLY A 1 -12.38 -13.94 13.06
C GLY A 1 -12.73 -12.61 12.41
N LEU A 2 -11.81 -11.67 12.37
CA LEU A 2 -12.01 -10.30 11.87
C LEU A 2 -12.50 -10.23 10.41
N THR A 3 -11.99 -11.14 9.57
CA THR A 3 -12.29 -11.20 8.13
C THR A 3 -13.51 -12.05 7.78
N GLY A 4 -13.96 -12.91 8.71
CA GLY A 4 -15.00 -13.90 8.47
C GLY A 4 -14.63 -14.98 7.44
N ILE A 5 -13.32 -15.14 7.12
CA ILE A 5 -12.81 -16.22 6.27
C ILE A 5 -12.65 -17.47 7.13
N THR A 6 -13.23 -18.61 6.70
CA THR A 6 -13.12 -19.91 7.36
C THR A 6 -12.23 -20.85 6.55
N THR A 7 -11.75 -21.93 7.19
CA THR A 7 -10.93 -22.95 6.54
C THR A 7 -11.67 -23.59 5.35
N GLU A 8 -12.96 -23.82 5.50
CA GLU A 8 -13.81 -24.42 4.45
C GLU A 8 -13.91 -23.50 3.22
N MET A 9 -13.95 -22.17 3.42
CA MET A 9 -14.01 -21.21 2.31
C MET A 9 -12.75 -21.18 1.46
N VAL A 10 -11.60 -21.57 2.01
CA VAL A 10 -10.30 -21.56 1.31
C VAL A 10 -9.84 -22.96 0.91
N ALA A 11 -10.54 -24.02 1.33
CA ALA A 11 -10.15 -25.39 1.04
C ALA A 11 -10.04 -25.70 -0.46
N GLU A 12 -10.92 -25.09 -1.26
CA GLU A 12 -10.97 -25.24 -2.73
C GLU A 12 -10.26 -24.09 -3.47
N ALA A 13 -9.65 -23.14 -2.73
CA ALA A 13 -8.97 -22.02 -3.37
C ALA A 13 -7.63 -22.48 -3.96
N PRO A 14 -7.28 -22.01 -5.17
CA PRO A 14 -6.00 -22.34 -5.75
C PRO A 14 -4.85 -21.73 -4.93
N PRO A 15 -3.70 -22.42 -4.82
CA PRO A 15 -2.51 -21.83 -4.25
C PRO A 15 -2.01 -20.66 -5.11
N PHE A 16 -1.18 -19.78 -4.52
CA PHE A 16 -0.74 -18.56 -5.20
C PHE A 16 -0.02 -18.85 -6.52
N GLU A 17 0.79 -19.90 -6.58
CA GLU A 17 1.56 -20.29 -7.76
C GLU A 17 0.67 -20.50 -9.00
N GLU A 18 -0.53 -21.05 -8.83
CA GLU A 18 -1.48 -21.29 -9.93
C GLU A 18 -2.10 -20.02 -10.49
N VAL A 19 -2.17 -18.95 -9.69
CA VAL A 19 -2.75 -17.67 -10.08
C VAL A 19 -1.72 -16.57 -10.30
N ALA A 20 -0.45 -16.84 -10.03
CA ALA A 20 0.63 -15.86 -10.06
C ALA A 20 0.75 -15.15 -11.42
N ASP A 21 0.72 -15.88 -12.53
CA ASP A 21 0.82 -15.31 -13.88
C ASP A 21 -0.37 -14.39 -14.21
N SER A 22 -1.58 -14.78 -13.79
CA SER A 22 -2.77 -13.97 -13.97
C SER A 22 -2.68 -12.66 -13.17
N ILE A 23 -2.20 -12.72 -11.92
CA ILE A 23 -1.99 -11.54 -11.08
C ILE A 23 -0.86 -10.68 -11.67
N MET A 24 0.24 -11.29 -12.14
CA MET A 24 1.34 -10.58 -12.78
C MET A 24 0.88 -9.80 -14.00
N SER A 25 0.05 -10.39 -14.86
CA SER A 25 -0.52 -9.74 -16.04
C SER A 25 -1.37 -8.50 -15.68
N LEU A 26 -2.02 -8.52 -14.51
CA LEU A 26 -2.77 -7.37 -14.00
C LEU A 26 -1.85 -6.28 -13.44
N LEU A 27 -0.65 -6.62 -12.96
CA LEU A 27 0.25 -5.68 -12.29
C LEU A 27 1.34 -5.12 -13.21
N GLU A 28 1.64 -5.79 -14.30
CA GLU A 28 2.70 -5.40 -15.22
C GLU A 28 2.50 -3.99 -15.77
N GLY A 29 3.56 -3.18 -15.72
CA GLY A 29 3.55 -1.79 -16.17
C GLY A 29 2.70 -0.83 -15.35
N ARG A 30 2.08 -1.28 -14.26
CA ARG A 30 1.18 -0.48 -13.42
C ARG A 30 1.81 -0.07 -12.10
N VAL A 31 1.27 0.99 -11.51
CA VAL A 31 1.61 1.43 -10.16
C VAL A 31 0.74 0.68 -9.15
N PHE A 32 1.37 0.07 -8.17
CA PHE A 32 0.67 -0.58 -7.07
C PHE A 32 0.14 0.46 -6.07
N VAL A 33 -1.16 0.49 -5.85
CA VAL A 33 -1.80 1.44 -4.92
C VAL A 33 -2.54 0.66 -3.84
N ALA A 34 -2.23 0.94 -2.57
CA ALA A 34 -2.93 0.32 -1.44
C ALA A 34 -3.02 1.26 -0.23
N HIS A 35 -3.90 0.90 0.71
CA HIS A 35 -4.04 1.58 1.99
C HIS A 35 -3.10 0.94 3.02
N ASN A 36 -2.00 1.61 3.38
CA ASN A 36 -0.83 1.04 4.05
C ASN A 36 -0.02 0.10 3.11
N ALA A 37 0.27 0.58 1.92
CA ALA A 37 0.83 -0.17 0.80
C ALA A 37 2.08 -1.00 1.10
N HIS A 38 2.85 -0.70 2.16
CA HIS A 38 4.03 -1.49 2.52
C HIS A 38 3.64 -2.91 2.92
N PHE A 39 2.55 -3.07 3.66
CA PHE A 39 2.07 -4.36 4.12
C PHE A 39 1.69 -5.25 2.91
N ASP A 40 0.73 -4.83 2.12
CA ASP A 40 0.23 -5.61 0.98
C ASP A 40 1.33 -5.88 -0.06
N TYR A 41 2.16 -4.87 -0.34
CA TYR A 41 3.27 -5.00 -1.28
C TYR A 41 4.30 -6.03 -0.84
N SER A 42 4.65 -6.07 0.44
CA SER A 42 5.66 -7.00 0.96
C SER A 42 5.18 -8.46 0.91
N PHE A 43 3.92 -8.70 1.24
CA PHE A 43 3.31 -10.02 1.12
C PHE A 43 3.26 -10.48 -0.33
N LEU A 44 2.70 -9.65 -1.22
CA LEU A 44 2.57 -10.00 -2.63
C LEU A 44 3.94 -10.23 -3.29
N LYS A 45 4.93 -9.41 -2.95
CA LYS A 45 6.30 -9.60 -3.42
C LYS A 45 6.88 -10.93 -2.95
N LYS A 46 6.62 -11.32 -1.69
CA LYS A 46 7.10 -12.58 -1.14
C LYS A 46 6.45 -13.79 -1.83
N GLU A 47 5.15 -13.73 -2.07
CA GLU A 47 4.44 -14.79 -2.80
C GLU A 47 4.96 -14.95 -4.23
N PHE A 48 5.20 -13.84 -4.96
CA PHE A 48 5.84 -13.89 -6.27
C PHE A 48 7.25 -14.49 -6.23
N GLU A 49 8.08 -14.12 -5.24
CA GLU A 49 9.40 -14.69 -5.05
C GLU A 49 9.34 -16.22 -4.84
N LEU A 50 8.37 -16.72 -4.05
CA LEU A 50 8.15 -18.14 -3.83
C LEU A 50 7.72 -18.86 -5.12
N ALA A 51 6.92 -18.19 -5.96
CA ALA A 51 6.52 -18.68 -7.28
C ALA A 51 7.63 -18.50 -8.36
N GLY A 52 8.85 -18.08 -7.99
CA GLY A 52 9.96 -17.87 -8.91
C GLY A 52 9.87 -16.63 -9.79
N ILE A 53 8.96 -15.72 -9.49
CA ILE A 53 8.72 -14.49 -10.25
C ILE A 53 9.36 -13.29 -9.53
N ASN A 54 10.24 -12.56 -10.23
CA ASN A 54 10.82 -11.32 -9.70
C ASN A 54 9.93 -10.13 -10.05
N TRP A 55 8.96 -9.84 -9.19
CA TRP A 55 8.07 -8.68 -9.35
C TRP A 55 8.56 -7.46 -8.61
N GLN A 56 8.58 -6.34 -9.33
CA GLN A 56 8.84 -5.01 -8.76
C GLN A 56 7.91 -3.99 -9.40
N SER A 57 7.36 -3.09 -8.60
CA SER A 57 6.49 -2.02 -9.06
C SER A 57 6.71 -0.74 -8.25
N LYS A 58 6.45 0.40 -8.86
CA LYS A 58 6.25 1.64 -8.09
C LYS A 58 5.02 1.49 -7.21
N LYS A 59 5.08 2.00 -5.98
CA LYS A 59 3.97 1.89 -5.04
C LYS A 59 3.55 3.24 -4.48
N LEU A 60 2.25 3.42 -4.29
CA LEU A 60 1.65 4.58 -3.66
C LEU A 60 0.83 4.13 -2.45
N CYS A 61 1.02 4.82 -1.34
CA CYS A 61 0.29 4.57 -0.11
C CYS A 61 -0.76 5.67 0.10
N THR A 62 -2.04 5.30 0.08
CA THR A 62 -3.13 6.27 0.27
C THR A 62 -3.11 6.93 1.64
N VAL A 63 -2.64 6.25 2.71
CA VAL A 63 -2.44 6.87 4.03
C VAL A 63 -1.43 8.02 3.96
N ARG A 64 -0.27 7.78 3.34
CA ARG A 64 0.80 8.79 3.24
C ARG A 64 0.37 9.97 2.36
N LEU A 65 -0.28 9.67 1.24
CA LEU A 65 -0.81 10.70 0.34
C LEU A 65 -1.89 11.53 1.02
N SER A 66 -2.83 10.88 1.73
CA SER A 66 -3.91 11.59 2.43
C SER A 66 -3.38 12.53 3.51
N ARG A 67 -2.34 12.14 4.26
CA ARG A 67 -1.72 13.03 5.26
C ARG A 67 -1.14 14.31 4.64
N LYS A 68 -0.72 14.26 3.38
CA LYS A 68 -0.17 15.41 2.66
C LYS A 68 -1.25 16.24 1.95
N ILE A 69 -2.20 15.57 1.30
CA ILE A 69 -3.23 16.19 0.47
C ILE A 69 -4.40 16.72 1.31
N ILE A 70 -4.70 16.02 2.43
CA ILE A 70 -5.81 16.36 3.35
C ILE A 70 -5.26 16.33 4.79
N PRO A 71 -4.41 17.27 5.17
CA PRO A 71 -3.87 17.32 6.52
C PRO A 71 -4.96 17.64 7.55
N GLY A 72 -4.72 17.30 8.84
CA GLY A 72 -5.59 17.71 9.96
C GLY A 72 -6.71 16.72 10.32
N LEU A 73 -6.81 15.57 9.67
CA LEU A 73 -7.77 14.55 10.09
C LEU A 73 -7.30 13.86 11.39
N ARG A 74 -8.26 13.53 12.28
CA ARG A 74 -7.96 12.80 13.53
C ARG A 74 -7.44 11.40 13.29
N SER A 75 -7.84 10.76 12.19
CA SER A 75 -7.44 9.41 11.82
C SER A 75 -7.35 9.28 10.29
N TYR A 76 -6.37 8.49 9.85
CA TYR A 76 -6.20 8.13 8.45
C TYR A 76 -6.39 6.61 8.24
N SER A 77 -7.12 5.94 9.13
CA SER A 77 -7.59 4.57 8.88
C SER A 77 -8.52 4.55 7.68
N LEU A 78 -8.65 3.41 7.00
CA LEU A 78 -9.48 3.30 5.79
C LEU A 78 -10.91 3.76 6.06
N GLY A 79 -11.51 3.33 7.17
CA GLY A 79 -12.87 3.71 7.54
C GLY A 79 -13.02 5.22 7.79
N SER A 80 -12.14 5.81 8.63
CA SER A 80 -12.21 7.24 8.95
C SER A 80 -11.96 8.12 7.72
N LEU A 81 -11.03 7.69 6.84
CA LEU A 81 -10.73 8.43 5.63
C LEU A 81 -11.87 8.32 4.61
N ALA A 82 -12.47 7.14 4.47
CA ALA A 82 -13.64 6.93 3.62
C ALA A 82 -14.81 7.80 4.06
N GLU A 83 -15.12 7.82 5.36
CA GLU A 83 -16.16 8.67 5.95
C GLU A 83 -15.90 10.16 5.67
N SER A 84 -14.69 10.64 5.94
CA SER A 84 -14.31 12.05 5.71
C SER A 84 -14.39 12.46 4.24
N LEU A 85 -14.28 11.51 3.32
CA LEU A 85 -14.35 11.73 1.88
C LEU A 85 -15.70 11.37 1.27
N GLY A 86 -16.68 10.94 2.06
CA GLY A 86 -17.98 10.50 1.55
C GLY A 86 -17.86 9.27 0.64
N VAL A 87 -17.02 8.30 1.00
CA VAL A 87 -16.85 7.02 0.31
C VAL A 87 -17.52 5.93 1.15
N GLY A 88 -18.55 5.29 0.62
CA GLY A 88 -19.16 4.12 1.24
C GLY A 88 -18.23 2.91 1.15
N ILE A 89 -18.09 2.14 2.22
CA ILE A 89 -17.38 0.86 2.24
C ILE A 89 -18.43 -0.25 2.33
N GLN A 90 -18.47 -1.09 1.31
CA GLN A 90 -19.27 -2.32 1.34
C GLN A 90 -18.37 -3.48 1.80
N ASN A 91 -18.93 -4.41 2.56
CA ASN A 91 -18.22 -5.59 3.04
C ASN A 91 -16.86 -5.26 3.70
N ARG A 92 -16.89 -4.35 4.69
CA ARG A 92 -15.69 -3.96 5.45
C ARG A 92 -14.98 -5.19 6.02
N HIS A 93 -13.64 -5.15 6.05
CA HIS A 93 -12.76 -6.27 6.41
C HIS A 93 -12.77 -7.46 5.43
N ARG A 94 -13.34 -7.26 4.24
CA ARG A 94 -13.16 -8.14 3.10
C ARG A 94 -12.27 -7.45 2.07
N ALA A 95 -11.26 -8.16 1.56
CA ALA A 95 -10.25 -7.60 0.66
C ALA A 95 -10.84 -6.83 -0.54
N GLY A 96 -11.90 -7.34 -1.15
CA GLY A 96 -12.56 -6.66 -2.27
C GLY A 96 -13.21 -5.34 -1.88
N GLY A 97 -13.92 -5.27 -0.74
CA GLY A 97 -14.56 -4.04 -0.26
C GLY A 97 -13.55 -2.98 0.15
N ASP A 98 -12.48 -3.38 0.82
CA ASP A 98 -11.41 -2.48 1.24
C ASP A 98 -10.58 -1.99 0.02
N ALA A 99 -10.37 -2.84 -0.98
CA ALA A 99 -9.72 -2.46 -2.24
C ALA A 99 -10.57 -1.46 -3.06
N GLU A 100 -11.87 -1.68 -3.17
CA GLU A 100 -12.79 -0.76 -3.86
C GLU A 100 -12.83 0.60 -3.17
N ALA A 101 -12.93 0.62 -1.83
CA ALA A 101 -12.89 1.85 -1.05
C ALA A 101 -11.55 2.58 -1.26
N THR A 102 -10.43 1.86 -1.27
CA THR A 102 -9.09 2.39 -1.52
C THR A 102 -9.00 3.04 -2.91
N ALA A 103 -9.55 2.40 -3.95
CA ALA A 103 -9.58 2.95 -5.31
C ALA A 103 -10.40 4.25 -5.39
N LYS A 104 -11.57 4.28 -4.75
CA LYS A 104 -12.42 5.49 -4.67
C LYS A 104 -11.73 6.62 -3.90
N ILE A 105 -11.07 6.32 -2.79
CA ILE A 105 -10.27 7.27 -2.03
C ILE A 105 -9.15 7.81 -2.91
N PHE A 106 -8.40 6.96 -3.59
CA PHE A 106 -7.30 7.36 -4.46
C PHE A 106 -7.77 8.29 -5.59
N SER A 107 -8.91 8.00 -6.22
CA SER A 107 -9.53 8.88 -7.22
C SER A 107 -9.84 10.27 -6.64
N LYS A 108 -10.37 10.33 -5.42
CA LYS A 108 -10.62 11.61 -4.73
C LYS A 108 -9.34 12.36 -4.36
N LEU A 109 -8.25 11.64 -4.04
CA LEU A 109 -6.95 12.25 -3.80
C LEU A 109 -6.34 12.81 -5.08
N LEU A 110 -6.45 12.11 -6.22
CA LEU A 110 -6.02 12.61 -7.54
C LEU A 110 -6.67 13.96 -7.85
N ASN A 111 -7.97 14.10 -7.65
CA ASN A 111 -8.73 15.33 -7.90
C ASN A 111 -8.38 16.48 -6.93
N ARG A 112 -7.83 16.18 -5.75
CA ARG A 112 -7.48 17.16 -4.71
C ARG A 112 -6.00 17.51 -4.66
N ASP A 113 -5.14 16.78 -5.36
CA ASP A 113 -3.69 16.95 -5.34
C ASP A 113 -3.23 18.14 -6.18
N LYS A 114 -3.54 19.35 -5.72
CA LYS A 114 -3.11 20.61 -6.38
C LYS A 114 -1.59 20.83 -6.33
N GLU A 115 -0.94 20.26 -5.32
CA GLU A 115 0.48 20.42 -5.07
C GLU A 115 1.36 19.37 -5.80
N GLY A 116 0.76 18.38 -6.46
CA GLY A 116 1.49 17.33 -7.19
C GLY A 116 2.25 16.34 -6.29
N TYR A 117 1.75 16.06 -5.09
CA TYR A 117 2.34 15.09 -4.17
C TYR A 117 2.41 13.68 -4.78
N ILE A 118 1.38 13.29 -5.55
CA ILE A 118 1.31 11.98 -6.20
C ILE A 118 2.43 11.85 -7.23
N LEU A 119 2.60 12.84 -8.11
CA LEU A 119 3.67 12.84 -9.10
C LEU A 119 5.07 12.85 -8.45
N ARG A 120 5.24 13.60 -7.37
CA ARG A 120 6.50 13.57 -6.61
C ARG A 120 6.77 12.22 -5.99
N ALA A 121 5.74 11.55 -5.44
CA ALA A 121 5.88 10.21 -4.88
C ALA A 121 6.25 9.17 -5.95
N LEU A 122 5.75 9.30 -7.18
CA LEU A 122 6.10 8.43 -8.31
C LEU A 122 7.52 8.66 -8.85
N LYS A 123 8.05 9.89 -8.74
CA LYS A 123 9.42 10.21 -9.16
C LYS A 123 10.47 9.75 -8.15
N ARG A 124 10.11 9.63 -6.87
CA ARG A 124 11.01 9.11 -5.84
C ARG A 124 11.16 7.60 -6.02
N ASN A 125 12.40 7.13 -6.03
CA ASN A 125 12.68 5.70 -6.02
C ASN A 125 12.03 5.06 -4.78
N SER A 126 11.54 3.83 -4.93
CA SER A 126 10.83 3.05 -3.91
C SER A 126 11.60 2.74 -2.61
N GLY A 127 12.84 3.23 -2.49
CA GLY A 127 13.69 3.14 -1.31
C GLY A 127 13.44 4.23 -0.27
N GLU A 128 12.25 4.83 -0.20
CA GLU A 128 11.94 5.78 0.85
C GLU A 128 11.94 5.10 2.23
N THR A 129 13.07 5.13 2.89
CA THR A 129 13.15 4.96 4.34
C THR A 129 12.29 6.04 4.97
N ILE A 130 11.36 5.66 5.83
CA ILE A 130 10.56 6.62 6.60
C ILE A 130 11.48 7.15 7.68
N LEU A 131 12.17 8.23 7.38
CA LEU A 131 12.93 8.93 8.43
C LEU A 131 11.94 9.65 9.35
N PRO A 132 12.14 9.57 10.67
CA PRO A 132 11.43 10.43 11.60
C PRO A 132 11.59 11.90 11.20
N PRO A 133 10.57 12.75 11.40
CA PRO A 133 10.63 14.14 10.98
C PRO A 133 11.84 14.92 11.56
N ASN A 134 12.39 14.44 12.66
CA ASN A 134 13.47 15.07 13.40
C ASN A 134 14.86 14.45 13.13
N LEU A 135 14.96 13.46 12.22
CA LEU A 135 16.23 12.87 11.86
C LEU A 135 16.70 13.45 10.53
N PRO A 136 17.78 14.25 10.50
CA PRO A 136 18.38 14.76 9.27
C PRO A 136 18.81 13.60 8.36
N LYS A 137 18.57 13.75 7.07
CA LYS A 137 18.88 12.70 6.09
C LYS A 137 20.38 12.38 6.04
N ASP A 138 21.22 13.39 6.20
CA ASP A 138 22.67 13.27 6.23
C ASP A 138 23.21 12.47 7.43
N GLU A 139 22.50 12.47 8.55
CA GLU A 139 22.81 11.61 9.69
C GLU A 139 22.39 10.16 9.45
N PHE A 140 21.24 9.97 8.81
CA PHE A 140 20.80 8.64 8.41
C PHE A 140 21.73 7.99 7.38
N ASP A 141 22.21 8.76 6.41
CA ASP A 141 23.09 8.27 5.34
C ASP A 141 24.51 7.87 5.88
N LYS A 142 24.85 8.27 7.10
CA LYS A 142 26.08 7.86 7.81
C LYS A 142 25.95 6.49 8.52
N LEU A 143 24.73 5.97 8.66
CA LEU A 143 24.54 4.67 9.31
C LEU A 143 25.16 3.56 8.47
N PRO A 144 25.86 2.59 9.10
CA PRO A 144 26.46 1.48 8.36
C PRO A 144 25.36 0.62 7.69
N ALA A 145 25.56 0.27 6.42
CA ALA A 145 24.66 -0.61 5.68
C ALA A 145 24.80 -2.11 6.08
N LYS A 146 25.11 -2.37 7.36
CA LYS A 146 25.28 -3.74 7.91
C LYS A 146 24.19 -4.01 8.95
N PRO A 147 23.75 -5.28 9.10
CA PRO A 147 22.87 -5.64 10.20
C PRO A 147 23.50 -5.28 11.56
N GLY A 148 22.75 -4.64 12.43
CA GLY A 148 23.19 -4.23 13.75
C GLY A 148 22.03 -3.79 14.62
N VAL A 149 22.27 -3.69 15.93
CA VAL A 149 21.36 -3.09 16.90
C VAL A 149 21.87 -1.69 17.20
N TYR A 150 21.03 -0.70 16.99
CA TYR A 150 21.31 0.71 17.24
C TYR A 150 20.53 1.15 18.49
N TYR A 151 21.23 1.74 19.45
CA TYR A 151 20.65 2.24 20.70
C TYR A 151 20.49 3.75 20.62
#